data_4a3f688595575181bc06fadc38cb3e73
#
_entry.id   4a3f688595575181bc06fadc38cb3e73
#
_cell.length_a   1.000
_cell.length_b   1.000
_cell.length_c   1.000
_cell.angle_alpha   90.00
_cell.angle_beta   90.00
_cell.angle_gamma   90.00
#
_symmetry.space_group_name_H-M   'P 1'
#
loop_
_entity.id
_entity.type
_entity.pdbx_description
1 polymer ?
#
loop_
_entity_poly.entity_id
_entity_poly.type
_entity_poly.pdbx_seq_one_letter_code
_entity_poly.pdbx_strand_id
1 'polypeptide(L)'
;MSPFVFNTSASIIFGTGEAAKIGTLTKARLGTKILFVTDKGVIKAGLAESALASLKDAGCEIAIFDEVVADPPEDIVLRCAAMAAGKDGVIGFGGGSSMDVAKLAALLAKSGETLAAIYGVGLAKGPRLPLMLVPTTAGTGSEVTPISIVTTGTNEKKGVVSPVILPDIALLDPDLTLGLPPLVTAATGIDAMVHAIEAYASKSANNNPVSKILAREALRLMGAHLLTAVRDGTNKEARGAMLLGAMLAGQAFANSPVAAVHALAYPLGGHYHIPHGLSNALVLPEVLRFNAPDAAHLYAEIAVDAFPELAEIGTQARAAAFADRLHRLAQECGLPTKLRDNGVTRESLPMLADDAMKQTRLLVNNPRALTYDDALMIYEKAW
;
A
#
# COMPACT_ATOMS: atom_id res chain seq x y z
N MET A 1 0.11 -28.95 -5.08
CA MET A 1 0.23 -27.59 -4.48
C MET A 1 1.70 -27.35 -4.22
N SER A 2 2.25 -26.26 -4.72
CA SER A 2 3.67 -25.90 -4.48
C SER A 2 3.85 -25.46 -3.02
N PRO A 3 5.02 -25.67 -2.41
CA PRO A 3 5.35 -25.10 -1.10
C PRO A 3 5.29 -23.58 -1.15
N PHE A 4 4.82 -22.94 -0.08
CA PHE A 4 4.79 -21.48 0.05
C PHE A 4 5.05 -21.04 1.48
N VAL A 5 5.41 -19.78 1.65
CA VAL A 5 5.53 -19.11 2.95
C VAL A 5 4.50 -17.99 3.01
N PHE A 6 3.78 -17.89 4.13
CA PHE A 6 2.83 -16.80 4.37
C PHE A 6 3.22 -16.07 5.65
N ASN A 7 3.61 -14.80 5.50
CA ASN A 7 3.99 -13.92 6.60
C ASN A 7 2.98 -12.77 6.74
N THR A 8 2.63 -12.44 7.98
CA THR A 8 1.78 -11.29 8.30
C THR A 8 2.09 -10.78 9.70
N SER A 9 1.46 -9.68 10.11
CA SER A 9 1.56 -9.14 11.47
C SER A 9 1.10 -10.17 12.49
N ALA A 10 1.78 -10.23 13.64
CA ALA A 10 1.49 -11.23 14.68
C ALA A 10 0.10 -11.04 15.31
N SER A 11 -0.40 -9.81 15.35
CA SER A 11 -1.75 -9.48 15.84
C SER A 11 -2.39 -8.42 14.96
N ILE A 12 -3.65 -8.61 14.61
CA ILE A 12 -4.49 -7.65 13.89
C ILE A 12 -5.67 -7.30 14.78
N ILE A 13 -5.85 -6.00 15.05
CA ILE A 13 -6.96 -5.46 15.83
C ILE A 13 -7.75 -4.55 14.88
N PHE A 14 -9.05 -4.83 14.74
CA PHE A 14 -9.93 -4.05 13.88
C PHE A 14 -11.17 -3.62 14.66
N GLY A 15 -11.45 -2.34 14.70
CA GLY A 15 -12.68 -1.83 15.31
C GLY A 15 -12.71 -0.32 15.42
N THR A 16 -13.92 0.22 15.42
CA THR A 16 -14.19 1.64 15.63
C THR A 16 -13.79 2.08 17.04
N GLY A 17 -13.01 3.15 17.15
CA GLY A 17 -12.57 3.71 18.44
C GLY A 17 -11.41 2.93 19.09
N GLU A 18 -10.79 1.96 18.41
CA GLU A 18 -9.67 1.19 18.98
C GLU A 18 -8.41 2.05 19.14
N ALA A 19 -8.21 3.07 18.31
CA ALA A 19 -7.09 4.02 18.46
C ALA A 19 -7.13 4.77 19.81
N ALA A 20 -8.33 5.04 20.35
CA ALA A 20 -8.50 5.68 21.64
C ALA A 20 -8.17 4.77 22.84
N LYS A 21 -7.88 3.51 22.63
CA LYS A 21 -7.60 2.51 23.66
C LYS A 21 -6.17 1.97 23.61
N ILE A 22 -5.31 2.50 22.73
CA ILE A 22 -3.98 1.91 22.47
C ILE A 22 -3.04 1.96 23.67
N GLY A 23 -3.26 2.83 24.65
CA GLY A 23 -2.34 3.03 25.78
C GLY A 23 -2.07 1.78 26.60
N THR A 24 -3.12 1.09 27.03
CA THR A 24 -2.99 -0.16 27.82
C THR A 24 -2.30 -1.25 27.00
N LEU A 25 -2.68 -1.39 25.73
CA LEU A 25 -2.09 -2.35 24.80
C LEU A 25 -0.61 -2.06 24.55
N THR A 26 -0.27 -0.79 24.31
CA THR A 26 1.10 -0.33 24.10
C THR A 26 1.97 -0.65 25.33
N LYS A 27 1.52 -0.27 26.52
CA LYS A 27 2.26 -0.53 27.76
C LYS A 27 2.55 -2.03 27.96
N ALA A 28 1.58 -2.87 27.64
CA ALA A 28 1.71 -4.32 27.82
C ALA A 28 2.61 -4.99 26.75
N ARG A 29 2.65 -4.47 25.53
CA ARG A 29 3.28 -5.14 24.38
C ARG A 29 4.53 -4.45 23.85
N LEU A 30 4.61 -3.12 23.96
CA LEU A 30 5.72 -2.33 23.43
C LEU A 30 6.60 -1.72 24.54
N GLY A 31 6.06 -1.50 25.72
CA GLY A 31 6.74 -0.84 26.85
C GLY A 31 6.20 0.54 27.15
N THR A 32 6.99 1.36 27.87
CA THR A 32 6.56 2.67 28.39
C THR A 32 7.25 3.86 27.76
N LYS A 33 8.41 3.68 27.13
CA LYS A 33 9.14 4.75 26.40
C LYS A 33 8.89 4.58 24.91
N ILE A 34 7.98 5.37 24.36
CA ILE A 34 7.46 5.17 23.02
C ILE A 34 7.91 6.29 22.08
N LEU A 35 8.36 5.91 20.88
CA LEU A 35 8.42 6.83 19.75
C LEU A 35 7.12 6.74 18.96
N PHE A 36 6.42 7.86 18.81
CA PHE A 36 5.21 8.01 17.99
C PHE A 36 5.58 8.71 16.69
N VAL A 37 5.54 7.97 15.58
CA VAL A 37 5.95 8.42 14.24
C VAL A 37 4.72 8.76 13.43
N THR A 38 4.62 9.99 12.93
CA THR A 38 3.48 10.51 12.19
C THR A 38 3.88 11.62 11.24
N ASP A 39 2.93 12.34 10.68
CA ASP A 39 3.13 13.52 9.85
C ASP A 39 2.29 14.72 10.34
N LYS A 40 2.68 15.91 9.91
CA LYS A 40 1.99 17.16 10.28
C LYS A 40 0.54 17.23 9.84
N GLY A 41 0.18 16.52 8.76
CA GLY A 41 -1.21 16.45 8.29
C GLY A 41 -2.10 15.69 9.27
N VAL A 42 -1.64 14.56 9.76
CA VAL A 42 -2.32 13.76 10.79
C VAL A 42 -2.50 14.54 12.09
N ILE A 43 -1.43 15.23 12.55
CA ILE A 43 -1.51 16.08 13.76
C ILE A 43 -2.51 17.23 13.54
N LYS A 44 -2.41 17.95 12.44
CA LYS A 44 -3.30 19.08 12.12
C LYS A 44 -4.78 18.66 11.99
N ALA A 45 -5.02 17.44 11.50
CA ALA A 45 -6.37 16.87 11.40
C ALA A 45 -6.93 16.37 12.74
N GLY A 46 -6.15 16.40 13.84
CA GLY A 46 -6.56 15.92 15.15
C GLY A 46 -6.69 14.40 15.27
N LEU A 47 -6.28 13.64 14.25
CA LEU A 47 -6.47 12.18 14.22
C LEU A 47 -5.68 11.44 15.30
N ALA A 48 -4.56 12.00 15.74
CA ALA A 48 -3.71 11.39 16.76
C ALA A 48 -4.13 11.71 18.20
N GLU A 49 -5.04 12.67 18.43
CA GLU A 49 -5.34 13.21 19.76
C GLU A 49 -5.80 12.12 20.76
N SER A 50 -6.78 11.31 20.38
CA SER A 50 -7.31 10.26 21.24
C SER A 50 -6.27 9.17 21.56
N ALA A 51 -5.44 8.83 20.57
CA ALA A 51 -4.36 7.87 20.73
C ALA A 51 -3.27 8.39 21.70
N LEU A 52 -2.84 9.65 21.51
CA LEU A 52 -1.85 10.29 22.38
C LEU A 52 -2.38 10.47 23.83
N ALA A 53 -3.66 10.84 23.99
CA ALA A 53 -4.29 10.91 25.31
C ALA A 53 -4.29 9.54 25.98
N SER A 54 -4.70 8.47 25.28
CA SER A 54 -4.71 7.10 25.79
C SER A 54 -3.32 6.62 26.22
N LEU A 55 -2.27 6.93 25.44
CA LEU A 55 -0.89 6.61 25.79
C LEU A 55 -0.44 7.35 27.08
N LYS A 56 -0.78 8.63 27.18
CA LYS A 56 -0.46 9.46 28.35
C LYS A 56 -1.17 8.93 29.62
N ASP A 57 -2.45 8.63 29.50
CA ASP A 57 -3.26 8.09 30.62
C ASP A 57 -2.75 6.73 31.10
N ALA A 58 -2.19 5.91 30.19
CA ALA A 58 -1.52 4.66 30.56
C ALA A 58 -0.13 4.86 31.21
N GLY A 59 0.36 6.10 31.27
CA GLY A 59 1.66 6.44 31.88
C GLY A 59 2.85 6.19 30.94
N CYS A 60 2.65 6.26 29.62
CA CYS A 60 3.74 6.18 28.66
C CYS A 60 4.47 7.53 28.52
N GLU A 61 5.81 7.47 28.44
CA GLU A 61 6.66 8.57 27.98
C GLU A 61 6.68 8.57 26.47
N ILE A 62 6.17 9.65 25.85
CA ILE A 62 5.99 9.73 24.40
C ILE A 62 6.95 10.75 23.82
N ALA A 63 7.78 10.33 22.86
CA ALA A 63 8.47 11.22 21.93
C ALA A 63 7.70 11.21 20.61
N ILE A 64 7.44 12.37 20.02
CA ILE A 64 6.71 12.50 18.76
C ILE A 64 7.69 12.90 17.66
N PHE A 65 7.70 12.13 16.56
CA PHE A 65 8.35 12.47 15.31
C PHE A 65 7.27 12.73 14.27
N ASP A 66 7.01 13.99 13.94
CA ASP A 66 5.95 14.44 13.02
C ASP A 66 6.46 15.00 11.70
N GLU A 67 7.73 14.71 11.37
CA GLU A 67 8.41 15.25 10.20
C GLU A 67 8.35 14.34 8.97
N VAL A 68 7.54 13.28 9.02
CA VAL A 68 7.38 12.40 7.85
C VAL A 68 6.71 13.17 6.71
N VAL A 69 7.22 12.96 5.50
CA VAL A 69 6.66 13.50 4.25
C VAL A 69 6.28 12.35 3.32
N ALA A 70 5.45 12.66 2.32
CA ALA A 70 5.18 11.69 1.26
C ALA A 70 6.49 11.31 0.56
N ASP A 71 6.63 10.02 0.21
CA ASP A 71 7.87 9.51 -0.41
C ASP A 71 9.15 9.87 0.38
N PRO A 72 9.26 9.42 1.64
CA PRO A 72 10.24 9.93 2.58
C PRO A 72 11.68 9.68 2.10
N PRO A 73 12.55 10.71 2.13
CA PRO A 73 13.97 10.57 1.85
C PRO A 73 14.71 9.90 3.01
N GLU A 74 15.93 9.42 2.74
CA GLU A 74 16.77 8.70 3.71
C GLU A 74 17.04 9.48 5.01
N ASP A 75 17.22 10.80 4.92
CA ASP A 75 17.49 11.66 6.09
C ASP A 75 16.33 11.66 7.09
N ILE A 76 15.09 11.63 6.63
CA ILE A 76 13.89 11.50 7.48
C ILE A 76 13.95 10.19 8.26
N VAL A 77 14.26 9.08 7.58
CA VAL A 77 14.38 7.75 8.22
C VAL A 77 15.48 7.75 9.26
N LEU A 78 16.66 8.31 8.93
CA LEU A 78 17.81 8.34 9.84
C LEU A 78 17.56 9.23 11.07
N ARG A 79 16.92 10.37 10.91
CA ARG A 79 16.54 11.25 12.04
C ARG A 79 15.51 10.55 12.95
N CYS A 80 14.53 9.89 12.35
CA CYS A 80 13.55 9.13 13.09
C CYS A 80 14.20 7.97 13.87
N ALA A 81 15.12 7.23 13.25
CA ALA A 81 15.87 6.15 13.88
C ALA A 81 16.73 6.64 15.05
N ALA A 82 17.35 7.82 14.92
CA ALA A 82 18.09 8.43 16.02
C ALA A 82 17.19 8.75 17.23
N MET A 83 15.95 9.22 17.00
CA MET A 83 14.97 9.45 18.06
C MET A 83 14.42 8.14 18.68
N ALA A 84 14.44 7.04 17.93
CA ALA A 84 14.02 5.72 18.42
C ALA A 84 15.07 5.09 19.36
N ALA A 85 16.30 5.56 19.34
CA ALA A 85 17.35 5.04 20.21
C ALA A 85 16.98 5.20 21.71
N GLY A 86 17.08 4.10 22.46
CA GLY A 86 16.73 4.06 23.88
C GLY A 86 15.22 4.05 24.19
N LYS A 87 14.35 3.95 23.19
CA LYS A 87 12.94 3.70 23.36
C LYS A 87 12.64 2.21 23.53
N ASP A 88 11.52 1.90 24.17
CA ASP A 88 11.06 0.51 24.35
C ASP A 88 10.35 0.00 23.09
N GLY A 89 9.64 0.88 22.37
CA GLY A 89 8.87 0.54 21.18
C GLY A 89 8.56 1.74 20.28
N VAL A 90 8.05 1.43 19.09
CA VAL A 90 7.69 2.42 18.07
C VAL A 90 6.23 2.23 17.65
N ILE A 91 5.50 3.33 17.51
CA ILE A 91 4.16 3.36 16.92
C ILE A 91 4.25 4.18 15.63
N GLY A 92 3.91 3.58 14.49
CA GLY A 92 3.71 4.29 13.22
C GLY A 92 2.23 4.60 13.05
N PHE A 93 1.87 5.89 13.05
CA PHE A 93 0.48 6.35 13.00
C PHE A 93 0.30 7.31 11.81
N GLY A 94 -0.39 6.87 10.76
CA GLY A 94 -0.55 7.70 9.56
C GLY A 94 -0.75 6.89 8.29
N GLY A 95 -0.41 7.48 7.15
CA GLY A 95 -0.39 6.79 5.87
C GLY A 95 0.83 5.86 5.71
N GLY A 96 0.97 5.28 4.52
CA GLY A 96 2.08 4.35 4.21
C GLY A 96 3.45 4.91 4.56
N SER A 97 3.73 6.18 4.25
CA SER A 97 5.02 6.82 4.53
C SER A 97 5.36 6.86 6.02
N SER A 98 4.41 7.21 6.88
CA SER A 98 4.61 7.23 8.34
C SER A 98 4.88 5.84 8.89
N MET A 99 4.17 4.83 8.37
CA MET A 99 4.36 3.43 8.76
C MET A 99 5.70 2.88 8.25
N ASP A 100 6.10 3.20 7.03
CA ASP A 100 7.36 2.76 6.44
C ASP A 100 8.58 3.34 7.18
N VAL A 101 8.53 4.63 7.53
CA VAL A 101 9.55 5.28 8.37
C VAL A 101 9.61 4.63 9.75
N ALA A 102 8.46 4.34 10.38
CA ALA A 102 8.40 3.68 11.68
C ALA A 102 9.02 2.28 11.68
N LYS A 103 8.78 1.49 10.62
CA LYS A 103 9.40 0.16 10.43
C LYS A 103 10.92 0.24 10.44
N LEU A 104 11.47 1.15 9.62
CA LEU A 104 12.92 1.31 9.51
C LEU A 104 13.53 1.95 10.77
N ALA A 105 12.85 2.91 11.38
CA ALA A 105 13.30 3.49 12.65
C ALA A 105 13.39 2.42 13.75
N ALA A 106 12.38 1.55 13.87
CA ALA A 106 12.39 0.45 14.82
C ALA A 106 13.52 -0.55 14.55
N LEU A 107 13.81 -0.84 13.28
CA LEU A 107 14.90 -1.72 12.88
C LEU A 107 16.26 -1.11 13.19
N LEU A 108 16.55 0.07 12.62
CA LEU A 108 17.87 0.68 12.70
C LEU A 108 18.28 1.03 14.12
N ALA A 109 17.33 1.49 14.96
CA ALA A 109 17.59 1.84 16.35
C ALA A 109 18.03 0.63 17.22
N LYS A 110 17.69 -0.59 16.82
CA LYS A 110 17.99 -1.81 17.61
C LYS A 110 19.06 -2.68 16.98
N SER A 111 19.06 -2.83 15.65
CA SER A 111 19.98 -3.73 14.95
C SER A 111 21.38 -3.15 14.76
N GLY A 112 21.49 -1.82 14.67
CA GLY A 112 22.71 -1.14 14.27
C GLY A 112 23.07 -1.30 12.79
N GLU A 113 22.16 -1.86 11.97
CA GLU A 113 22.30 -1.94 10.52
C GLU A 113 22.27 -0.56 9.87
N THR A 114 22.79 -0.42 8.66
CA THR A 114 22.71 0.82 7.89
C THR A 114 21.70 0.68 6.75
N LEU A 115 21.06 1.78 6.34
CA LEU A 115 20.13 1.77 5.21
C LEU A 115 20.75 1.16 3.96
N ALA A 116 21.99 1.55 3.63
CA ALA A 116 22.69 1.06 2.44
C ALA A 116 22.85 -0.47 2.43
N ALA A 117 23.00 -1.10 3.61
CA ALA A 117 23.19 -2.55 3.74
C ALA A 117 21.89 -3.35 3.64
N ILE A 118 20.72 -2.72 3.87
CA ILE A 118 19.44 -3.43 3.99
C ILE A 118 18.51 -3.24 2.78
N TYR A 119 18.87 -2.40 1.80
CA TYR A 119 18.07 -2.25 0.57
C TYR A 119 18.05 -3.56 -0.23
N GLY A 120 16.86 -4.05 -0.51
CA GLY A 120 16.63 -5.30 -1.24
C GLY A 120 15.79 -6.29 -0.46
N VAL A 121 15.80 -7.55 -0.89
CA VAL A 121 14.98 -8.61 -0.32
C VAL A 121 15.81 -9.48 0.63
N GLY A 122 15.36 -9.64 1.87
CA GLY A 122 15.96 -10.52 2.87
C GLY A 122 17.33 -10.06 3.42
N LEU A 123 17.71 -8.79 3.18
CA LEU A 123 19.00 -8.26 3.62
C LEU A 123 18.97 -7.76 5.07
N ALA A 124 17.85 -7.19 5.52
CA ALA A 124 17.68 -6.82 6.93
C ALA A 124 17.60 -8.07 7.82
N LYS A 125 18.40 -8.11 8.88
CA LYS A 125 18.54 -9.25 9.79
C LYS A 125 17.93 -8.99 11.18
N GLY A 126 17.84 -7.71 11.60
CA GLY A 126 17.32 -7.34 12.90
C GLY A 126 18.30 -7.59 14.05
N PRO A 127 17.82 -7.59 15.29
CA PRO A 127 16.41 -7.41 15.67
C PRO A 127 15.91 -5.97 15.52
N ARG A 128 14.61 -5.75 15.65
CA ARG A 128 13.98 -4.43 15.75
C ARG A 128 13.37 -4.17 17.14
N LEU A 129 13.03 -2.91 17.43
CA LEU A 129 12.16 -2.58 18.56
C LEU A 129 10.73 -3.13 18.33
N PRO A 130 9.97 -3.44 19.38
CA PRO A 130 8.54 -3.69 19.29
C PRO A 130 7.83 -2.60 18.48
N LEU A 131 6.91 -3.01 17.58
CA LEU A 131 6.33 -2.12 16.60
C LEU A 131 4.82 -2.31 16.49
N MET A 132 4.07 -1.20 16.58
CA MET A 132 2.64 -1.12 16.24
C MET A 132 2.46 -0.18 15.06
N LEU A 133 1.61 -0.55 14.11
CA LEU A 133 1.25 0.31 12.98
C LEU A 133 -0.26 0.56 12.97
N VAL A 134 -0.62 1.83 12.78
CA VAL A 134 -2.00 2.33 12.82
C VAL A 134 -2.26 3.15 11.56
N PRO A 135 -2.87 2.56 10.52
CA PRO A 135 -3.15 3.26 9.28
C PRO A 135 -4.26 4.30 9.43
N THR A 136 -4.09 5.46 8.78
CA THR A 136 -5.12 6.49 8.64
C THR A 136 -5.64 6.58 7.20
N THR A 137 -5.15 5.72 6.31
CA THR A 137 -5.58 5.59 4.91
C THR A 137 -5.92 4.14 4.59
N ALA A 138 -6.90 3.92 3.74
CA ALA A 138 -7.28 2.60 3.23
C ALA A 138 -6.65 2.39 1.84
N GLY A 139 -5.39 1.95 1.79
CA GLY A 139 -4.66 1.84 0.52
C GLY A 139 -3.46 0.92 0.57
N THR A 140 -2.39 1.35 1.18
CA THR A 140 -1.07 0.72 1.08
C THR A 140 -0.94 -0.65 1.75
N GLY A 141 -1.76 -0.96 2.76
CA GLY A 141 -1.61 -2.19 3.55
C GLY A 141 -0.25 -2.29 4.27
N SER A 142 0.46 -1.16 4.44
CA SER A 142 1.80 -1.16 5.05
C SER A 142 1.80 -1.77 6.44
N GLU A 143 0.70 -1.69 7.18
CA GLU A 143 0.55 -2.26 8.53
C GLU A 143 0.62 -3.79 8.58
N VAL A 144 0.52 -4.47 7.44
CA VAL A 144 0.59 -5.94 7.35
C VAL A 144 1.63 -6.43 6.34
N THR A 145 2.51 -5.55 5.85
CA THR A 145 3.53 -5.90 4.85
C THR A 145 4.94 -5.86 5.41
N PRO A 146 5.84 -6.75 4.94
CA PRO A 146 7.27 -6.75 5.26
C PRO A 146 8.06 -5.76 4.38
N ILE A 147 7.43 -4.67 3.92
CA ILE A 147 7.96 -3.76 2.90
C ILE A 147 8.01 -2.34 3.48
N SER A 148 9.10 -1.63 3.21
CA SER A 148 9.25 -0.19 3.40
C SER A 148 9.94 0.41 2.18
N ILE A 149 9.40 1.52 1.67
CA ILE A 149 9.92 2.22 0.50
C ILE A 149 10.53 3.56 0.92
N VAL A 150 11.74 3.83 0.45
CA VAL A 150 12.49 5.06 0.73
C VAL A 150 12.92 5.69 -0.58
N THR A 151 12.90 7.02 -0.65
CA THR A 151 13.44 7.76 -1.77
C THR A 151 14.92 8.02 -1.55
N THR A 152 15.75 7.58 -2.50
CA THR A 152 17.22 7.72 -2.46
C THR A 152 17.70 8.59 -3.62
N GLY A 153 18.84 9.25 -3.46
CA GLY A 153 19.40 10.12 -4.50
C GLY A 153 18.44 11.22 -4.91
N THR A 154 18.28 11.44 -6.21
CA THR A 154 17.42 12.49 -6.73
C THR A 154 15.96 12.06 -6.81
N ASN A 155 15.64 10.81 -7.14
CA ASN A 155 14.25 10.33 -7.27
C ASN A 155 14.11 8.79 -7.34
N GLU A 156 15.13 8.04 -6.94
CA GLU A 156 15.08 6.58 -7.01
C GLU A 156 14.32 6.00 -5.80
N LYS A 157 13.36 5.11 -6.05
CA LYS A 157 12.65 4.38 -5.00
C LYS A 157 13.39 3.08 -4.67
N LYS A 158 13.87 2.94 -3.44
CA LYS A 158 14.47 1.69 -2.93
C LYS A 158 13.61 1.05 -1.86
N GLY A 159 13.46 -0.26 -1.94
CA GLY A 159 12.69 -1.03 -0.98
C GLY A 159 13.56 -1.82 -0.03
N VAL A 160 13.17 -1.86 1.24
CA VAL A 160 13.59 -2.86 2.21
C VAL A 160 12.47 -3.87 2.32
N VAL A 161 12.75 -5.14 2.02
CA VAL A 161 11.77 -6.22 2.07
C VAL A 161 12.29 -7.32 2.98
N SER A 162 11.73 -7.43 4.18
CA SER A 162 12.16 -8.46 5.14
C SER A 162 11.06 -8.75 6.16
N PRO A 163 10.79 -10.02 6.50
CA PRO A 163 9.85 -10.36 7.57
C PRO A 163 10.18 -9.70 8.92
N VAL A 164 11.43 -9.30 9.12
CA VAL A 164 11.88 -8.62 10.35
C VAL A 164 11.15 -7.30 10.58
N ILE A 165 10.76 -6.57 9.53
CA ILE A 165 10.07 -5.28 9.65
C ILE A 165 8.54 -5.39 9.70
N LEU A 166 7.97 -6.61 9.67
CA LEU A 166 6.55 -6.79 9.98
C LEU A 166 6.26 -6.30 11.41
N PRO A 167 5.16 -5.56 11.64
CA PRO A 167 4.82 -5.12 13.00
C PRO A 167 4.33 -6.28 13.88
N ASP A 168 4.45 -6.08 15.19
CA ASP A 168 3.85 -6.98 16.18
C ASP A 168 2.34 -6.81 16.22
N ILE A 169 1.87 -5.57 15.98
CA ILE A 169 0.45 -5.22 16.02
C ILE A 169 0.12 -4.31 14.82
N ALA A 170 -0.87 -4.71 14.05
CA ALA A 170 -1.61 -3.84 13.12
C ALA A 170 -2.94 -3.46 13.78
N LEU A 171 -3.15 -2.17 14.06
CA LEU A 171 -4.39 -1.68 14.66
C LEU A 171 -5.13 -0.81 13.65
N LEU A 172 -6.31 -1.28 13.24
CA LEU A 172 -7.12 -0.67 12.20
C LEU A 172 -8.39 -0.07 12.83
N ASP A 173 -8.46 1.23 12.84
CA ASP A 173 -9.62 1.99 13.33
C ASP A 173 -10.26 2.75 12.16
N PRO A 174 -11.45 2.33 11.67
CA PRO A 174 -12.13 2.98 10.56
C PRO A 174 -12.40 4.48 10.78
N ASP A 175 -12.60 4.91 12.03
CA ASP A 175 -12.86 6.32 12.33
C ASP A 175 -11.68 7.23 11.95
N LEU A 176 -10.45 6.71 11.89
CA LEU A 176 -9.27 7.47 11.44
C LEU A 176 -9.29 7.79 9.94
N THR A 177 -10.17 7.16 9.17
CA THR A 177 -10.29 7.39 7.72
C THR A 177 -11.44 8.33 7.33
N LEU A 178 -12.32 8.71 8.26
CA LEU A 178 -13.53 9.49 7.98
C LEU A 178 -13.27 10.87 7.37
N GLY A 179 -12.15 11.49 7.72
CA GLY A 179 -11.76 12.83 7.24
C GLY A 179 -10.98 12.85 5.93
N LEU A 180 -10.71 11.70 5.31
CA LEU A 180 -9.93 11.64 4.07
C LEU A 180 -10.67 12.35 2.92
N PRO A 181 -9.97 13.23 2.16
CA PRO A 181 -10.55 13.86 0.98
C PRO A 181 -11.00 12.82 -0.06
N PRO A 182 -12.08 13.10 -0.83
CA PRO A 182 -12.62 12.17 -1.82
C PRO A 182 -11.59 11.65 -2.82
N LEU A 183 -10.73 12.54 -3.38
CA LEU A 183 -9.69 12.14 -4.34
C LEU A 183 -8.61 11.26 -3.70
N VAL A 184 -8.26 11.49 -2.44
CA VAL A 184 -7.33 10.62 -1.71
C VAL A 184 -7.96 9.26 -1.46
N THR A 185 -9.22 9.23 -1.02
CA THR A 185 -9.99 7.99 -0.83
C THR A 185 -10.07 7.18 -2.13
N ALA A 186 -10.35 7.85 -3.27
CA ALA A 186 -10.41 7.21 -4.58
C ALA A 186 -9.08 6.62 -5.01
N ALA A 187 -8.01 7.41 -4.94
CA ALA A 187 -6.69 6.98 -5.38
C ALA A 187 -6.15 5.83 -4.52
N THR A 188 -6.24 5.93 -3.18
CA THR A 188 -5.78 4.86 -2.28
C THR A 188 -6.64 3.60 -2.38
N GLY A 189 -7.96 3.75 -2.58
CA GLY A 189 -8.86 2.61 -2.74
C GLY A 189 -8.60 1.83 -4.04
N ILE A 190 -8.37 2.53 -5.17
CA ILE A 190 -7.98 1.87 -6.42
C ILE A 190 -6.60 1.22 -6.29
N ASP A 191 -5.65 1.87 -5.61
CA ASP A 191 -4.34 1.28 -5.30
C ASP A 191 -4.47 -0.06 -4.57
N ALA A 192 -5.30 -0.11 -3.52
CA ALA A 192 -5.58 -1.36 -2.81
C ALA A 192 -6.24 -2.42 -3.71
N MET A 193 -7.13 -2.01 -4.64
CA MET A 193 -7.67 -2.95 -5.63
C MET A 193 -6.58 -3.46 -6.57
N VAL A 194 -5.64 -2.62 -7.00
CA VAL A 194 -4.47 -3.05 -7.80
C VAL A 194 -3.64 -4.06 -7.03
N HIS A 195 -3.35 -3.82 -5.75
CA HIS A 195 -2.64 -4.78 -4.89
C HIS A 195 -3.30 -6.16 -4.93
N ALA A 196 -4.62 -6.22 -4.76
CA ALA A 196 -5.37 -7.46 -4.78
C ALA A 196 -5.36 -8.14 -6.16
N ILE A 197 -5.56 -7.38 -7.25
CA ILE A 197 -5.57 -7.88 -8.62
C ILE A 197 -4.20 -8.47 -8.99
N GLU A 198 -3.13 -7.72 -8.75
CA GLU A 198 -1.77 -8.17 -9.06
C GLU A 198 -1.35 -9.36 -8.21
N ALA A 199 -1.68 -9.35 -6.90
CA ALA A 199 -1.40 -10.48 -6.02
C ALA A 199 -2.11 -11.76 -6.48
N TYR A 200 -3.37 -11.66 -6.92
CA TYR A 200 -4.12 -12.81 -7.43
C TYR A 200 -3.50 -13.40 -8.68
N ALA A 201 -3.11 -12.56 -9.63
CA ALA A 201 -2.60 -12.95 -10.94
C ALA A 201 -1.07 -13.12 -10.99
N SER A 202 -0.36 -12.88 -9.90
CA SER A 202 1.11 -12.92 -9.83
C SER A 202 1.70 -14.27 -10.27
N LYS A 203 2.76 -14.26 -11.09
CA LYS A 203 3.57 -15.44 -11.45
C LYS A 203 4.64 -15.79 -10.43
N SER A 204 4.69 -15.09 -9.30
CA SER A 204 5.62 -15.39 -8.23
C SER A 204 5.55 -16.87 -7.83
N ALA A 205 6.70 -17.48 -7.59
CA ALA A 205 6.75 -18.85 -7.06
C ALA A 205 6.05 -18.99 -5.70
N ASN A 206 5.89 -17.90 -4.96
CA ASN A 206 5.16 -17.84 -3.69
C ASN A 206 3.67 -17.48 -3.85
N ASN A 207 3.13 -17.36 -5.08
CA ASN A 207 1.67 -17.22 -5.28
C ASN A 207 0.97 -18.44 -4.65
N ASN A 208 0.02 -18.21 -3.79
CA ASN A 208 -0.54 -19.24 -2.92
C ASN A 208 -2.04 -19.06 -2.68
N PRO A 209 -2.75 -20.14 -2.27
CA PRO A 209 -4.20 -20.09 -2.06
C PRO A 209 -4.65 -19.10 -1.00
N VAL A 210 -3.84 -18.86 0.05
CA VAL A 210 -4.21 -17.91 1.13
C VAL A 210 -4.22 -16.49 0.56
N SER A 211 -3.17 -16.07 -0.17
CA SER A 211 -3.13 -14.77 -0.84
C SER A 211 -4.29 -14.60 -1.83
N LYS A 212 -4.65 -15.66 -2.58
CA LYS A 212 -5.76 -15.60 -3.52
C LYS A 212 -7.12 -15.40 -2.83
N ILE A 213 -7.38 -16.09 -1.72
CA ILE A 213 -8.63 -15.93 -0.95
C ILE A 213 -8.72 -14.50 -0.39
N LEU A 214 -7.62 -13.99 0.18
CA LEU A 214 -7.58 -12.63 0.72
C LEU A 214 -7.76 -11.57 -0.38
N ALA A 215 -7.13 -11.74 -1.54
CA ALA A 215 -7.31 -10.83 -2.69
C ALA A 215 -8.75 -10.79 -3.19
N ARG A 216 -9.44 -11.94 -3.26
CA ARG A 216 -10.85 -12.01 -3.67
C ARG A 216 -11.76 -11.29 -2.69
N GLU A 217 -11.60 -11.53 -1.39
CA GLU A 217 -12.39 -10.86 -0.37
C GLU A 217 -12.10 -9.34 -0.32
N ALA A 218 -10.83 -8.93 -0.50
CA ALA A 218 -10.47 -7.54 -0.64
C ALA A 218 -11.22 -6.86 -1.79
N LEU A 219 -11.24 -7.50 -2.96
CA LEU A 219 -11.96 -6.98 -4.14
C LEU A 219 -13.46 -6.92 -3.92
N ARG A 220 -14.06 -7.92 -3.25
CA ARG A 220 -15.49 -7.93 -2.91
C ARG A 220 -15.87 -6.76 -2.02
N LEU A 221 -15.08 -6.48 -0.99
CA LEU A 221 -15.30 -5.36 -0.08
C LEU A 221 -15.12 -4.01 -0.78
N MET A 222 -14.00 -3.83 -1.47
CA MET A 222 -13.66 -2.54 -2.08
C MET A 222 -14.52 -2.23 -3.31
N GLY A 223 -14.85 -3.23 -4.14
CA GLY A 223 -15.74 -3.05 -5.28
C GLY A 223 -17.14 -2.58 -4.89
N ALA A 224 -17.66 -3.10 -3.78
CA ALA A 224 -18.97 -2.73 -3.26
C ALA A 224 -18.99 -1.33 -2.59
N HIS A 225 -17.89 -0.89 -1.98
CA HIS A 225 -17.91 0.23 -1.05
C HIS A 225 -17.08 1.46 -1.47
N LEU A 226 -16.15 1.35 -2.44
CA LEU A 226 -15.26 2.46 -2.81
C LEU A 226 -16.04 3.70 -3.23
N LEU A 227 -17.01 3.55 -4.14
CA LEU A 227 -17.76 4.69 -4.65
C LEU A 227 -18.59 5.38 -3.54
N THR A 228 -19.14 4.58 -2.61
CA THR A 228 -19.84 5.12 -1.43
C THR A 228 -18.88 5.86 -0.52
N ALA A 229 -17.71 5.31 -0.21
CA ALA A 229 -16.71 5.96 0.63
C ALA A 229 -16.17 7.27 0.03
N VAL A 230 -16.11 7.38 -1.31
CA VAL A 230 -15.71 8.60 -2.03
C VAL A 230 -16.80 9.67 -1.98
N ARG A 231 -18.06 9.28 -2.20
CA ARG A 231 -19.21 10.21 -2.28
C ARG A 231 -19.71 10.64 -0.91
N ASP A 232 -19.66 9.74 0.05
CA ASP A 232 -20.03 9.97 1.45
C ASP A 232 -18.89 9.51 2.37
N GLY A 233 -17.95 10.42 2.59
CA GLY A 233 -16.78 10.18 3.43
C GLY A 233 -17.11 9.94 4.91
N THR A 234 -18.34 10.16 5.34
CA THR A 234 -18.82 9.94 6.72
C THR A 234 -19.47 8.57 6.90
N ASN A 235 -19.67 7.81 5.83
CA ASN A 235 -20.25 6.49 5.87
C ASN A 235 -19.29 5.48 6.52
N LYS A 236 -19.54 5.17 7.79
CA LYS A 236 -18.67 4.31 8.62
C LYS A 236 -18.56 2.87 8.09
N GLU A 237 -19.65 2.33 7.54
CA GLU A 237 -19.65 0.99 6.95
C GLU A 237 -18.72 0.94 5.74
N ALA A 238 -18.87 1.89 4.81
CA ALA A 238 -18.02 1.96 3.62
C ALA A 238 -16.55 2.20 3.99
N ARG A 239 -16.26 3.09 4.95
CA ARG A 239 -14.89 3.32 5.44
C ARG A 239 -14.30 2.07 6.10
N GLY A 240 -15.07 1.36 6.91
CA GLY A 240 -14.66 0.10 7.52
C GLY A 240 -14.37 -0.97 6.48
N ALA A 241 -15.25 -1.13 5.48
CA ALA A 241 -15.06 -2.07 4.38
C ALA A 241 -13.81 -1.75 3.55
N MET A 242 -13.58 -0.46 3.25
CA MET A 242 -12.37 -0.02 2.54
C MET A 242 -11.10 -0.32 3.32
N LEU A 243 -11.07 -0.01 4.62
CA LEU A 243 -9.89 -0.25 5.47
C LEU A 243 -9.59 -1.74 5.61
N LEU A 244 -10.63 -2.56 5.84
CA LEU A 244 -10.50 -4.01 5.91
C LEU A 244 -10.04 -4.58 4.57
N GLY A 245 -10.64 -4.15 3.46
CA GLY A 245 -10.25 -4.57 2.11
C GLY A 245 -8.81 -4.22 1.77
N ALA A 246 -8.35 -3.01 2.11
CA ALA A 246 -6.96 -2.58 1.92
C ALA A 246 -5.98 -3.43 2.73
N MET A 247 -6.31 -3.77 3.98
CA MET A 247 -5.50 -4.66 4.82
C MET A 247 -5.42 -6.06 4.22
N LEU A 248 -6.54 -6.65 3.78
CA LEU A 248 -6.56 -7.98 3.15
C LEU A 248 -5.75 -7.99 1.84
N ALA A 249 -5.85 -6.93 1.03
CA ALA A 249 -5.01 -6.75 -0.16
C ALA A 249 -3.53 -6.65 0.21
N GLY A 250 -3.20 -5.95 1.30
CA GLY A 250 -1.87 -5.85 1.89
C GLY A 250 -1.28 -7.21 2.22
N GLN A 251 -2.03 -8.04 2.96
CA GLN A 251 -1.63 -9.41 3.27
C GLN A 251 -1.47 -10.27 2.01
N ALA A 252 -2.34 -10.10 1.01
CA ALA A 252 -2.27 -10.85 -0.24
C ALA A 252 -0.96 -10.54 -0.98
N PHE A 253 -0.67 -9.24 -1.25
CA PHE A 253 0.51 -8.89 -2.04
C PHE A 253 1.83 -9.01 -1.27
N ALA A 254 1.82 -8.93 0.04
CA ALA A 254 3.00 -9.22 0.87
C ALA A 254 3.53 -10.64 0.64
N ASN A 255 2.65 -11.56 0.28
CA ASN A 255 2.94 -12.99 0.09
C ASN A 255 2.80 -13.46 -1.36
N SER A 256 2.29 -12.61 -2.24
CA SER A 256 2.19 -12.82 -3.69
C SER A 256 2.43 -11.48 -4.39
N PRO A 257 3.69 -11.13 -4.71
CA PRO A 257 4.09 -9.76 -5.02
C PRO A 257 3.39 -9.16 -6.22
N VAL A 258 3.24 -7.83 -6.18
CA VAL A 258 2.76 -6.96 -7.27
C VAL A 258 3.66 -7.00 -8.51
N ALA A 259 3.19 -6.46 -9.63
CA ALA A 259 3.76 -6.70 -10.95
C ALA A 259 3.83 -5.44 -11.83
N ALA A 260 3.35 -5.52 -13.08
CA ALA A 260 3.54 -4.50 -14.11
C ALA A 260 2.80 -3.18 -13.85
N VAL A 261 1.63 -3.19 -13.18
CA VAL A 261 0.93 -1.94 -12.85
C VAL A 261 1.84 -1.07 -11.99
N HIS A 262 2.38 -1.64 -10.90
CA HIS A 262 3.31 -0.92 -10.03
C HIS A 262 4.62 -0.56 -10.74
N ALA A 263 5.15 -1.46 -11.59
CA ALA A 263 6.38 -1.17 -12.34
C ALA A 263 6.24 0.05 -13.25
N LEU A 264 5.08 0.19 -13.92
CA LEU A 264 4.80 1.34 -14.79
C LEU A 264 4.35 2.58 -13.99
N ALA A 265 3.82 2.42 -12.79
CA ALA A 265 3.41 3.55 -11.95
C ALA A 265 4.62 4.29 -11.33
N TYR A 266 5.69 3.59 -10.97
CA TYR A 266 6.85 4.20 -10.29
C TYR A 266 7.50 5.36 -11.05
N PRO A 267 7.76 5.28 -12.38
CA PRO A 267 8.30 6.42 -13.13
C PRO A 267 7.38 7.64 -13.14
N LEU A 268 6.05 7.44 -13.13
CA LEU A 268 5.07 8.54 -13.08
C LEU A 268 5.20 9.32 -11.76
N GLY A 269 5.34 8.61 -10.64
CA GLY A 269 5.61 9.23 -9.34
C GLY A 269 6.97 9.92 -9.30
N GLY A 270 8.02 9.28 -9.83
CA GLY A 270 9.39 9.79 -9.80
C GLY A 270 9.59 11.06 -10.63
N HIS A 271 9.07 11.11 -11.84
CA HIS A 271 9.30 12.22 -12.77
C HIS A 271 8.23 13.31 -12.73
N TYR A 272 6.99 12.94 -12.45
CA TYR A 272 5.83 13.86 -12.52
C TYR A 272 5.18 14.12 -11.16
N HIS A 273 5.69 13.50 -10.10
CA HIS A 273 5.13 13.62 -8.74
C HIS A 273 3.63 13.28 -8.67
N ILE A 274 3.16 12.43 -9.59
CA ILE A 274 1.78 11.93 -9.56
C ILE A 274 1.64 11.02 -8.33
N PRO A 275 0.62 11.23 -7.48
CA PRO A 275 0.40 10.39 -6.30
C PRO A 275 0.35 8.90 -6.66
N HIS A 276 0.95 8.04 -5.84
CA HIS A 276 1.16 6.63 -6.12
C HIS A 276 -0.12 5.89 -6.57
N GLY A 277 -1.20 6.01 -5.80
CA GLY A 277 -2.45 5.35 -6.15
C GLY A 277 -3.09 5.87 -7.45
N LEU A 278 -2.92 7.16 -7.75
CA LEU A 278 -3.34 7.72 -9.04
C LEU A 278 -2.47 7.19 -10.19
N SER A 279 -1.15 7.09 -9.99
CA SER A 279 -0.25 6.50 -10.99
C SER A 279 -0.67 5.07 -11.35
N ASN A 280 -1.01 4.26 -10.34
CA ASN A 280 -1.53 2.91 -10.55
C ASN A 280 -2.87 2.91 -11.30
N ALA A 281 -3.80 3.79 -10.91
CA ALA A 281 -5.11 3.90 -11.56
C ALA A 281 -5.02 4.25 -13.05
N LEU A 282 -4.06 5.10 -13.43
CA LEU A 282 -3.86 5.57 -14.82
C LEU A 282 -3.40 4.45 -15.77
N VAL A 283 -2.55 3.52 -15.30
CA VAL A 283 -2.00 2.47 -16.15
C VAL A 283 -2.73 1.13 -16.02
N LEU A 284 -3.49 0.92 -14.93
CA LEU A 284 -4.19 -0.33 -14.62
C LEU A 284 -5.00 -0.90 -15.80
N PRO A 285 -5.91 -0.15 -16.46
CA PRO A 285 -6.77 -0.73 -17.48
C PRO A 285 -5.97 -1.26 -18.66
N GLU A 286 -4.93 -0.55 -19.09
CA GLU A 286 -4.11 -0.94 -20.23
C GLU A 286 -3.19 -2.13 -19.91
N VAL A 287 -2.67 -2.20 -18.67
CA VAL A 287 -1.91 -3.38 -18.20
C VAL A 287 -2.80 -4.63 -18.17
N LEU A 288 -4.05 -4.52 -17.68
CA LEU A 288 -4.97 -5.66 -17.71
C LEU A 288 -5.28 -6.13 -19.13
N ARG A 289 -5.49 -5.20 -20.06
CA ARG A 289 -5.69 -5.53 -21.50
C ARG A 289 -4.45 -6.19 -22.10
N PHE A 290 -3.26 -5.70 -21.78
CA PHE A 290 -2.00 -6.32 -22.20
C PHE A 290 -1.85 -7.74 -21.66
N ASN A 291 -2.18 -7.97 -20.39
CA ASN A 291 -2.04 -9.27 -19.74
C ASN A 291 -3.14 -10.28 -20.13
N ALA A 292 -4.27 -9.81 -20.69
CA ALA A 292 -5.43 -10.65 -20.98
C ALA A 292 -5.15 -11.93 -21.79
N PRO A 293 -4.26 -11.95 -22.81
CA PRO A 293 -3.94 -13.19 -23.52
C PRO A 293 -3.51 -14.34 -22.60
N ASP A 294 -2.78 -14.03 -21.51
CA ASP A 294 -2.22 -15.05 -20.60
C ASP A 294 -3.03 -15.17 -19.29
N ALA A 295 -3.76 -14.12 -18.89
CA ALA A 295 -4.39 -14.00 -17.58
C ALA A 295 -5.93 -13.80 -17.61
N ALA A 296 -6.59 -13.88 -18.77
CA ALA A 296 -8.04 -13.63 -18.88
C ALA A 296 -8.87 -14.50 -17.93
N HIS A 297 -8.50 -15.76 -17.74
CA HIS A 297 -9.22 -16.66 -16.83
C HIS A 297 -9.13 -16.18 -15.36
N LEU A 298 -7.93 -15.71 -14.92
CA LEU A 298 -7.73 -15.17 -13.57
C LEU A 298 -8.52 -13.87 -13.37
N TYR A 299 -8.48 -12.97 -14.35
CA TYR A 299 -9.24 -11.72 -14.28
C TYR A 299 -10.75 -11.95 -14.31
N ALA A 300 -11.23 -12.94 -15.10
CA ALA A 300 -12.63 -13.28 -15.14
C ALA A 300 -13.15 -13.88 -13.80
N GLU A 301 -12.30 -14.58 -13.06
CA GLU A 301 -12.63 -15.11 -11.74
C GLU A 301 -12.85 -13.97 -10.73
N ILE A 302 -11.93 -13.01 -10.64
CA ILE A 302 -11.99 -11.91 -9.64
C ILE A 302 -12.90 -10.76 -10.08
N ALA A 303 -13.24 -10.67 -11.34
CA ALA A 303 -14.13 -9.64 -11.86
C ALA A 303 -15.51 -9.67 -11.18
N VAL A 304 -16.03 -10.83 -10.92
CA VAL A 304 -17.35 -11.01 -10.27
C VAL A 304 -17.29 -10.79 -8.75
N ASP A 305 -16.12 -10.93 -8.14
CA ASP A 305 -15.94 -10.57 -6.74
C ASP A 305 -16.01 -9.05 -6.57
N ALA A 306 -15.33 -8.29 -7.46
CA ALA A 306 -15.34 -6.84 -7.43
C ALA A 306 -16.64 -6.22 -7.96
N PHE A 307 -17.22 -6.83 -9.01
CA PHE A 307 -18.36 -6.30 -9.76
C PHE A 307 -19.31 -7.46 -10.12
N PRO A 308 -20.25 -7.80 -9.24
CA PRO A 308 -21.16 -8.93 -9.43
C PRO A 308 -21.96 -8.89 -10.74
N GLU A 309 -22.25 -7.69 -11.26
CA GLU A 309 -22.94 -7.49 -12.54
C GLU A 309 -22.17 -8.09 -13.76
N LEU A 310 -20.87 -8.32 -13.63
CA LEU A 310 -20.07 -8.94 -14.69
C LEU A 310 -20.28 -10.46 -14.79
N ALA A 311 -21.02 -11.06 -13.86
CA ALA A 311 -21.32 -12.50 -13.90
C ALA A 311 -22.09 -12.93 -15.16
N GLU A 312 -22.94 -12.04 -15.69
CA GLU A 312 -23.75 -12.25 -16.90
C GLU A 312 -22.89 -12.27 -18.19
N ILE A 313 -21.64 -11.80 -18.12
CA ILE A 313 -20.71 -11.75 -19.26
C ILE A 313 -19.93 -13.08 -19.34
N GLY A 314 -19.87 -13.68 -20.53
CA GLY A 314 -19.09 -14.91 -20.75
C GLY A 314 -17.61 -14.72 -20.41
N THR A 315 -16.97 -15.75 -19.87
CA THR A 315 -15.61 -15.72 -19.29
C THR A 315 -14.58 -15.05 -20.20
N GLN A 316 -14.65 -15.30 -21.51
CA GLN A 316 -13.69 -14.73 -22.47
C GLN A 316 -13.78 -13.20 -22.56
N ALA A 317 -14.99 -12.64 -22.56
CA ALA A 317 -15.21 -11.20 -22.65
C ALA A 317 -15.11 -10.50 -21.26
N ARG A 318 -15.26 -11.26 -20.20
CA ARG A 318 -15.31 -10.73 -18.82
C ARG A 318 -14.01 -10.04 -18.39
N ALA A 319 -12.87 -10.54 -18.84
CA ALA A 319 -11.57 -9.91 -18.54
C ALA A 319 -11.47 -8.49 -19.16
N ALA A 320 -11.93 -8.30 -20.38
CA ALA A 320 -11.98 -6.98 -21.01
C ALA A 320 -13.01 -6.07 -20.30
N ALA A 321 -14.19 -6.60 -20.02
CA ALA A 321 -15.23 -5.89 -19.28
C ALA A 321 -14.76 -5.47 -17.87
N PHE A 322 -13.92 -6.26 -17.23
CA PHE A 322 -13.31 -5.93 -15.93
C PHE A 322 -12.39 -4.73 -16.02
N ALA A 323 -11.49 -4.69 -17.03
CA ALA A 323 -10.63 -3.53 -17.25
C ALA A 323 -11.45 -2.26 -17.56
N ASP A 324 -12.51 -2.38 -18.36
CA ASP A 324 -13.41 -1.26 -18.68
C ASP A 324 -14.20 -0.80 -17.44
N ARG A 325 -14.63 -1.72 -16.58
CA ARG A 325 -15.36 -1.39 -15.34
C ARG A 325 -14.47 -0.67 -14.32
N LEU A 326 -13.21 -1.10 -14.19
CA LEU A 326 -12.23 -0.42 -13.34
C LEU A 326 -11.91 1.00 -13.85
N HIS A 327 -11.77 1.17 -15.17
CA HIS A 327 -11.60 2.48 -15.79
C HIS A 327 -12.79 3.40 -15.48
N ARG A 328 -14.03 2.91 -15.65
CA ARG A 328 -15.24 3.66 -15.29
C ARG A 328 -15.32 3.97 -13.80
N LEU A 329 -14.93 3.04 -12.93
CA LEU A 329 -14.90 3.28 -11.48
C LEU A 329 -13.98 4.46 -11.13
N ALA A 330 -12.80 4.53 -11.75
CA ALA A 330 -11.89 5.68 -11.56
C ALA A 330 -12.55 7.00 -11.98
N GLN A 331 -13.25 7.03 -13.11
CA GLN A 331 -14.01 8.19 -13.57
C GLN A 331 -15.15 8.56 -12.61
N GLU A 332 -15.93 7.59 -12.16
CA GLU A 332 -17.04 7.77 -11.21
C GLU A 332 -16.56 8.31 -9.86
N CYS A 333 -15.32 7.96 -9.48
CA CYS A 333 -14.64 8.48 -8.29
C CYS A 333 -13.98 9.86 -8.51
N GLY A 334 -14.07 10.43 -9.72
CA GLY A 334 -13.54 11.76 -10.05
C GLY A 334 -12.02 11.80 -10.31
N LEU A 335 -11.37 10.65 -10.50
CA LEU A 335 -9.95 10.61 -10.85
C LEU A 335 -9.73 10.94 -12.33
N PRO A 336 -8.65 11.66 -12.68
CA PRO A 336 -8.21 11.78 -14.06
C PRO A 336 -7.82 10.38 -14.59
N THR A 337 -8.14 10.09 -15.85
CA THR A 337 -7.96 8.77 -16.44
C THR A 337 -6.98 8.74 -17.62
N LYS A 338 -6.33 9.87 -17.88
CA LYS A 338 -5.30 10.00 -18.93
C LYS A 338 -4.02 10.59 -18.39
N LEU A 339 -2.88 10.06 -18.81
CA LEU A 339 -1.56 10.55 -18.40
C LEU A 339 -1.37 12.03 -18.76
N ARG A 340 -1.82 12.46 -19.95
CA ARG A 340 -1.72 13.86 -20.41
C ARG A 340 -2.46 14.85 -19.51
N ASP A 341 -3.55 14.43 -18.87
CA ASP A 341 -4.32 15.27 -17.95
C ASP A 341 -3.56 15.53 -16.63
N ASN A 342 -2.48 14.79 -16.41
CA ASN A 342 -1.58 14.93 -15.27
C ASN A 342 -0.20 15.50 -15.65
N GLY A 343 -0.11 16.19 -16.80
CA GLY A 343 1.10 16.86 -17.25
C GLY A 343 2.16 15.96 -17.89
N VAL A 344 1.87 14.67 -18.10
CA VAL A 344 2.78 13.76 -18.80
C VAL A 344 2.81 14.12 -20.28
N THR A 345 3.99 14.43 -20.81
CA THR A 345 4.13 14.77 -22.22
C THR A 345 4.34 13.51 -23.07
N ARG A 346 3.96 13.56 -24.34
CA ARG A 346 4.11 12.40 -25.24
C ARG A 346 5.58 12.06 -25.48
N GLU A 347 6.42 13.06 -25.52
CA GLU A 347 7.87 12.96 -25.74
C GLU A 347 8.58 12.24 -24.58
N SER A 348 7.99 12.24 -23.38
CA SER A 348 8.56 11.57 -22.19
C SER A 348 8.21 10.07 -22.10
N LEU A 349 7.25 9.57 -22.89
CA LEU A 349 6.82 8.17 -22.80
C LEU A 349 7.96 7.17 -23.01
N PRO A 350 8.91 7.38 -23.96
CA PRO A 350 10.07 6.49 -24.11
C PRO A 350 10.93 6.42 -22.84
N MET A 351 11.19 7.55 -22.19
CA MET A 351 11.94 7.61 -20.92
C MET A 351 11.22 6.87 -19.80
N LEU A 352 9.90 7.06 -19.68
CA LEU A 352 9.09 6.34 -18.69
C LEU A 352 9.13 4.82 -18.92
N ALA A 353 9.10 4.37 -20.18
CA ALA A 353 9.22 2.96 -20.53
C ALA A 353 10.60 2.40 -20.12
N ASP A 354 11.70 3.12 -20.42
CA ASP A 354 13.04 2.73 -19.98
C ASP A 354 13.14 2.57 -18.46
N ASP A 355 12.57 3.51 -17.70
CA ASP A 355 12.61 3.46 -16.23
C ASP A 355 11.71 2.37 -15.67
N ALA A 356 10.56 2.10 -16.29
CA ALA A 356 9.71 0.98 -15.90
C ALA A 356 10.43 -0.37 -16.07
N MET A 357 11.21 -0.54 -17.14
CA MET A 357 11.96 -1.76 -17.39
C MET A 357 13.07 -2.03 -16.36
N LYS A 358 13.51 -1.03 -15.61
CA LYS A 358 14.45 -1.20 -14.49
C LYS A 358 13.81 -1.86 -13.27
N GLN A 359 12.48 -1.90 -13.20
CA GLN A 359 11.72 -2.50 -12.10
C GLN A 359 11.63 -4.03 -12.21
N THR A 360 12.76 -4.69 -12.46
CA THR A 360 12.84 -6.14 -12.73
C THR A 360 12.23 -6.98 -11.63
N ARG A 361 12.37 -6.55 -10.36
CA ARG A 361 11.78 -7.20 -9.18
C ARG A 361 10.25 -7.32 -9.26
N LEU A 362 9.59 -6.36 -9.90
CA LEU A 362 8.15 -6.33 -10.09
C LEU A 362 7.75 -7.05 -11.37
N LEU A 363 8.43 -6.74 -12.47
CA LEU A 363 8.09 -7.27 -13.80
C LEU A 363 8.16 -8.79 -13.88
N VAL A 364 9.05 -9.43 -13.12
CA VAL A 364 9.17 -10.90 -13.07
C VAL A 364 7.89 -11.58 -12.58
N ASN A 365 7.05 -10.89 -11.82
CA ASN A 365 5.80 -11.41 -11.28
C ASN A 365 4.62 -11.25 -12.25
N ASN A 366 4.78 -10.47 -13.33
CA ASN A 366 3.67 -10.19 -14.24
C ASN A 366 3.22 -11.45 -15.00
N PRO A 367 1.91 -11.71 -15.14
CA PRO A 367 1.40 -12.91 -15.83
C PRO A 367 1.96 -13.08 -17.25
N ARG A 368 2.14 -11.98 -17.97
CA ARG A 368 2.72 -11.94 -19.30
C ARG A 368 4.06 -11.20 -19.26
N ALA A 369 5.08 -11.77 -19.91
CA ALA A 369 6.37 -11.10 -20.05
C ALA A 369 6.17 -9.76 -20.77
N LEU A 370 6.82 -8.70 -20.25
CA LEU A 370 6.69 -7.34 -20.75
C LEU A 370 8.04 -6.86 -21.27
N THR A 371 8.06 -6.38 -22.50
CA THR A 371 9.21 -5.77 -23.17
C THR A 371 9.14 -4.24 -23.07
N TYR A 372 10.22 -3.56 -23.49
CA TYR A 372 10.23 -2.11 -23.63
C TYR A 372 9.12 -1.60 -24.57
N ASP A 373 8.96 -2.25 -25.73
CA ASP A 373 7.93 -1.86 -26.71
C ASP A 373 6.51 -2.05 -26.14
N ASP A 374 6.31 -3.09 -25.33
CA ASP A 374 5.04 -3.31 -24.64
C ASP A 374 4.78 -2.21 -23.59
N ALA A 375 5.79 -1.83 -22.79
CA ALA A 375 5.68 -0.74 -21.84
C ALA A 375 5.34 0.58 -22.51
N LEU A 376 6.04 0.91 -23.60
CA LEU A 376 5.78 2.11 -24.40
C LEU A 376 4.35 2.11 -24.96
N MET A 377 3.91 1.00 -25.54
CA MET A 377 2.54 0.84 -26.07
C MET A 377 1.48 1.04 -24.96
N ILE A 378 1.71 0.51 -23.76
CA ILE A 378 0.81 0.69 -22.61
C ILE A 378 0.72 2.17 -22.24
N TYR A 379 1.86 2.88 -22.13
CA TYR A 379 1.86 4.32 -21.86
C TYR A 379 1.18 5.13 -22.96
N GLU A 380 1.40 4.80 -24.24
CA GLU A 380 0.75 5.48 -25.37
C GLU A 380 -0.79 5.35 -25.32
N LYS A 381 -1.32 4.17 -24.93
CA LYS A 381 -2.76 3.96 -24.79
C LYS A 381 -3.35 4.66 -23.56
N ALA A 382 -2.56 4.77 -22.49
CA ALA A 382 -2.95 5.49 -21.29
C ALA A 382 -2.85 7.02 -21.44
N TRP A 383 -2.09 7.52 -22.44
CA TRP A 383 -1.90 8.95 -22.71
C TRP A 383 -3.07 9.53 -23.47
#